data_a2dd0a3627f0519e4180809ff7d0f867
#
_entry.id   a2dd0a3627f0519e4180809ff7d0f867
#
_cell.length_a   1.000
_cell.length_b   1.000
_cell.length_c   1.000
_cell.angle_alpha   90.00
_cell.angle_beta   90.00
_cell.angle_gamma   90.00
#
_symmetry.space_group_name_H-M   'P 1'
#
loop_
_entity.id
_entity.type
_entity.pdbx_description
1 polymer ?
#
loop_
_entity_poly.entity_id
_entity_poly.type
_entity_poly.pdbx_seq_one_letter_code
_entity_poly.pdbx_strand_id
1 'polypeptide(L)'
;MEKTIAIGLLKDRFGTALYEDSVVSVPHGYTGIIDSKEGKMIVCLTDGPCGFADKLTEKKEEKIAGGRLQVAKLVPANAAAVRMFLKWTAPVASEKTGLVISKNTLPDTSVLRALSQKNVQSTLVQASARELAEKDTSFSQLIDAATWRVLEAGFHGGYGAAGDRLESEGEVMGALLAGMSRISIDCSAKVDQSVLLLSEDELMERYQGLPDDLKKI
;
A
#
# COMPACT_ATOMS: atom_id res chain seq x y z
N MET A 1 28.19 6.04 1.71
CA MET A 1 28.48 4.80 0.90
C MET A 1 27.80 4.92 -0.47
N GLU A 2 28.44 4.46 -1.53
CA GLU A 2 27.83 4.43 -2.88
C GLU A 2 26.93 3.20 -3.07
N LYS A 3 25.89 3.34 -3.93
CA LYS A 3 24.90 2.26 -4.18
C LYS A 3 25.55 0.97 -4.69
N THR A 4 26.51 1.08 -5.60
CA THR A 4 27.23 -0.07 -6.18
C THR A 4 28.01 -0.84 -5.11
N ILE A 5 28.67 -0.13 -4.19
CA ILE A 5 29.39 -0.73 -3.06
C ILE A 5 28.41 -1.43 -2.11
N ALA A 6 27.29 -0.78 -1.78
CA ALA A 6 26.28 -1.37 -0.92
C ALA A 6 25.69 -2.66 -1.53
N ILE A 7 25.34 -2.64 -2.82
CA ILE A 7 24.87 -3.84 -3.53
C ILE A 7 25.94 -4.93 -3.50
N GLY A 8 27.21 -4.60 -3.73
CA GLY A 8 28.33 -5.55 -3.67
C GLY A 8 28.40 -6.24 -2.29
N LEU A 9 28.44 -5.46 -1.22
CA LEU A 9 28.47 -5.99 0.16
C LEU A 9 27.25 -6.85 0.51
N LEU A 10 26.05 -6.44 0.07
CA LEU A 10 24.84 -7.22 0.29
C LEU A 10 24.83 -8.51 -0.55
N LYS A 11 25.33 -8.47 -1.79
CA LYS A 11 25.50 -9.66 -2.64
C LYS A 11 26.53 -10.65 -2.08
N ASP A 12 27.65 -10.15 -1.58
CA ASP A 12 28.67 -10.99 -0.94
C ASP A 12 28.10 -11.74 0.27
N ARG A 13 27.16 -11.11 0.97
CA ARG A 13 26.52 -11.68 2.16
C ARG A 13 25.34 -12.58 1.88
N PHE A 14 24.50 -12.24 0.92
CA PHE A 14 23.22 -12.90 0.66
C PHE A 14 23.12 -13.58 -0.70
N GLY A 15 24.06 -13.33 -1.61
CA GLY A 15 24.09 -13.93 -2.94
C GLY A 15 22.83 -13.63 -3.75
N THR A 16 22.27 -14.67 -4.36
CA THR A 16 21.03 -14.58 -5.17
C THR A 16 19.75 -14.35 -4.36
N ALA A 17 19.83 -14.39 -3.03
CA ALA A 17 18.69 -14.10 -2.16
C ALA A 17 18.34 -12.60 -2.11
N LEU A 18 19.23 -11.70 -2.54
CA LEU A 18 19.00 -10.27 -2.61
C LEU A 18 18.15 -9.90 -3.82
N TYR A 19 17.05 -9.20 -3.59
CA TYR A 19 16.26 -8.54 -4.65
C TYR A 19 16.92 -7.20 -4.99
N GLU A 20 17.77 -7.16 -6.00
CA GLU A 20 18.59 -5.98 -6.33
C GLU A 20 17.78 -4.73 -6.63
N ASP A 21 16.63 -4.87 -7.30
CA ASP A 21 15.74 -3.76 -7.61
C ASP A 21 15.17 -3.11 -6.33
N SER A 22 15.09 -3.86 -5.22
CA SER A 22 14.64 -3.34 -3.93
C SER A 22 15.67 -2.48 -3.21
N VAL A 23 16.94 -2.48 -3.67
CA VAL A 23 18.01 -1.75 -2.99
C VAL A 23 17.88 -0.26 -3.25
N VAL A 24 17.47 0.48 -2.23
CA VAL A 24 17.21 1.91 -2.28
C VAL A 24 17.94 2.65 -1.15
N SER A 25 18.22 3.93 -1.37
CA SER A 25 18.92 4.75 -0.39
C SER A 25 18.04 5.09 0.80
N VAL A 26 18.65 5.06 1.98
CA VAL A 26 18.14 5.62 3.24
C VAL A 26 19.23 6.52 3.83
N PRO A 27 18.94 7.35 4.85
CA PRO A 27 19.98 8.14 5.47
C PRO A 27 21.17 7.29 5.92
N HIS A 28 22.36 7.67 5.49
CA HIS A 28 23.63 6.97 5.76
C HIS A 28 23.67 5.49 5.34
N GLY A 29 22.95 5.11 4.29
CA GLY A 29 23.02 3.72 3.85
C GLY A 29 21.97 3.32 2.80
N TYR A 30 21.71 2.02 2.77
CA TYR A 30 20.79 1.38 1.84
C TYR A 30 19.95 0.32 2.52
N THR A 31 18.72 0.19 2.07
CA THR A 31 17.83 -0.90 2.47
C THR A 31 17.40 -1.70 1.26
N GLY A 32 17.02 -2.96 1.47
CA GLY A 32 16.52 -3.84 0.42
C GLY A 32 15.79 -5.04 0.99
N ILE A 33 15.29 -5.91 0.11
CA ILE A 33 14.61 -7.16 0.46
C ILE A 33 15.50 -8.33 0.12
N ILE A 34 15.53 -9.31 1.01
CA ILE A 34 16.17 -10.61 0.79
C ILE A 34 15.16 -11.74 0.98
N ASP A 35 15.43 -12.86 0.34
CA ASP A 35 14.80 -14.13 0.64
C ASP A 35 15.61 -14.90 1.70
N SER A 36 14.95 -15.55 2.62
CA SER A 36 15.61 -16.34 3.66
C SER A 36 14.86 -17.64 3.94
N LYS A 37 15.46 -18.53 4.71
CA LYS A 37 14.77 -19.77 5.16
C LYS A 37 13.54 -19.48 6.02
N GLU A 38 13.49 -18.33 6.67
CA GLU A 38 12.37 -17.85 7.49
C GLU A 38 11.35 -17.01 6.69
N GLY A 39 11.50 -16.94 5.37
CA GLY A 39 10.72 -16.07 4.47
C GLY A 39 11.45 -14.80 4.11
N LYS A 40 10.75 -13.86 3.45
CA LYS A 40 11.33 -12.58 3.05
C LYS A 40 11.61 -11.69 4.25
N MET A 41 12.73 -10.97 4.19
CA MET A 41 13.18 -10.06 5.23
C MET A 41 13.65 -8.74 4.63
N ILE A 42 13.57 -7.67 5.40
CA ILE A 42 14.19 -6.40 5.06
C ILE A 42 15.60 -6.34 5.63
N VAL A 43 16.54 -5.87 4.82
CA VAL A 43 17.92 -5.61 5.24
C VAL A 43 18.20 -4.13 5.17
N CYS A 44 19.04 -3.63 6.09
CA CYS A 44 19.50 -2.24 6.10
C CYS A 44 20.99 -2.22 6.41
N LEU A 45 21.78 -1.69 5.49
CA LEU A 45 23.22 -1.51 5.64
C LEU A 45 23.52 -0.01 5.79
N THR A 46 24.12 0.38 6.90
CA THR A 46 24.39 1.79 7.23
C THR A 46 25.84 2.00 7.69
N ASP A 47 26.44 3.12 7.30
CA ASP A 47 27.77 3.56 7.72
C ASP A 47 27.72 4.72 8.74
N GLY A 48 26.53 5.09 9.21
CA GLY A 48 26.31 6.15 10.20
C GLY A 48 24.93 6.07 10.84
N PRO A 49 24.52 7.09 11.63
CA PRO A 49 23.21 7.15 12.26
C PRO A 49 22.08 7.13 11.23
N CYS A 50 21.12 6.25 11.40
CA CYS A 50 20.02 6.06 10.46
C CYS A 50 18.68 5.88 11.18
N GLY A 51 17.86 6.94 11.21
CA GLY A 51 16.56 6.91 11.86
C GLY A 51 15.62 5.86 11.28
N PHE A 52 15.75 5.51 9.99
CA PHE A 52 15.02 4.38 9.39
C PHE A 52 15.43 3.05 10.04
N ALA A 53 16.72 2.77 10.09
CA ALA A 53 17.27 1.54 10.67
C ALA A 53 16.92 1.41 12.16
N ASP A 54 16.88 2.54 12.89
CA ASP A 54 16.52 2.56 14.30
C ASP A 54 15.04 2.23 14.54
N LYS A 55 14.15 2.56 13.60
CA LYS A 55 12.70 2.26 13.65
C LYS A 55 12.35 0.80 13.34
N LEU A 56 13.25 0.06 12.71
CA LEU A 56 12.99 -1.36 12.44
C LEU A 56 12.89 -2.15 13.74
N THR A 57 11.88 -2.99 13.85
CA THR A 57 11.62 -3.91 14.96
C THR A 57 11.91 -5.36 14.55
N GLU A 58 11.93 -6.28 15.50
CA GLU A 58 12.23 -7.71 15.26
C GLU A 58 13.48 -7.92 14.40
N LYS A 59 14.53 -7.16 14.71
CA LYS A 59 15.77 -7.11 13.94
C LYS A 59 16.93 -7.82 14.64
N LYS A 60 17.78 -8.43 13.82
CA LYS A 60 19.14 -8.86 14.18
C LYS A 60 20.12 -7.83 13.64
N GLU A 61 21.20 -7.59 14.35
CA GLU A 61 22.21 -6.61 13.97
C GLU A 61 23.60 -7.22 14.06
N GLU A 62 24.43 -6.95 13.06
CA GLU A 62 25.85 -7.31 13.05
C GLU A 62 26.70 -6.18 12.46
N LYS A 63 27.96 -6.10 12.90
CA LYS A 63 28.96 -5.24 12.26
C LYS A 63 29.63 -6.01 11.13
N ILE A 64 29.68 -5.40 9.96
CA ILE A 64 30.36 -5.95 8.79
C ILE A 64 31.37 -4.94 8.25
N ALA A 65 32.20 -5.36 7.31
CA ALA A 65 33.04 -4.43 6.54
C ALA A 65 32.11 -3.41 5.82
N GLY A 66 32.35 -2.12 6.07
CA GLY A 66 31.52 -1.05 5.49
C GLY A 66 30.38 -0.54 6.36
N GLY A 67 30.14 -1.09 7.56
CA GLY A 67 29.17 -0.53 8.49
C GLY A 67 28.42 -1.52 9.35
N ARG A 68 27.18 -1.17 9.62
CA ARG A 68 26.22 -1.93 10.43
C ARG A 68 25.15 -2.52 9.55
N LEU A 69 25.00 -3.83 9.57
CA LEU A 69 23.96 -4.57 8.87
C LEU A 69 22.84 -4.94 9.85
N GLN A 70 21.62 -4.58 9.51
CA GLN A 70 20.42 -5.00 10.22
C GLN A 70 19.56 -5.85 9.31
N VAL A 71 18.99 -6.93 9.84
CA VAL A 71 18.07 -7.83 9.15
C VAL A 71 16.81 -7.96 10.01
N ALA A 72 15.65 -7.61 9.46
CA ALA A 72 14.40 -7.57 10.20
C ALA A 72 13.27 -8.27 9.43
N LYS A 73 12.26 -8.74 10.17
CA LYS A 73 11.06 -9.38 9.57
C LYS A 73 10.18 -8.37 8.86
N LEU A 74 9.37 -8.84 7.89
CA LEU A 74 8.37 -8.03 7.20
C LEU A 74 7.07 -7.92 8.04
N VAL A 75 7.16 -7.25 9.18
CA VAL A 75 6.04 -7.03 10.12
C VAL A 75 5.36 -5.68 9.87
N PRO A 76 4.11 -5.46 10.31
CA PRO A 76 3.37 -4.22 10.10
C PRO A 76 4.10 -2.96 10.58
N ALA A 77 4.77 -3.04 11.74
CA ALA A 77 5.57 -1.92 12.25
C ALA A 77 6.71 -1.50 11.30
N ASN A 78 7.36 -2.48 10.67
CA ASN A 78 8.41 -2.24 9.69
C ASN A 78 7.84 -1.72 8.36
N ALA A 79 6.65 -2.17 7.93
CA ALA A 79 5.96 -1.60 6.78
C ALA A 79 5.62 -0.12 7.00
N ALA A 80 5.14 0.23 8.19
CA ALA A 80 4.88 1.62 8.56
C ALA A 80 6.17 2.46 8.53
N ALA A 81 7.29 1.95 9.04
CA ALA A 81 8.60 2.61 8.95
C ALA A 81 9.03 2.81 7.49
N VAL A 82 8.87 1.79 6.65
CA VAL A 82 9.16 1.90 5.20
C VAL A 82 8.35 3.03 4.56
N ARG A 83 7.04 3.10 4.77
CA ARG A 83 6.19 4.18 4.23
C ARG A 83 6.55 5.56 4.76
N MET A 84 7.00 5.65 6.01
CA MET A 84 7.43 6.91 6.62
C MET A 84 8.68 7.48 5.94
N PHE A 85 9.66 6.66 5.64
CA PHE A 85 10.96 7.08 5.09
C PHE A 85 11.00 7.00 3.57
N LEU A 86 10.34 6.02 2.98
CA LEU A 86 10.26 5.79 1.54
C LEU A 86 8.83 6.07 1.06
N LYS A 87 8.43 7.35 1.05
CA LYS A 87 7.04 7.79 0.80
C LYS A 87 6.43 7.24 -0.49
N TRP A 88 7.24 6.92 -1.50
CA TRP A 88 6.79 6.32 -2.76
C TRP A 88 6.24 4.89 -2.59
N THR A 89 6.48 4.25 -1.44
CA THR A 89 5.92 2.94 -1.08
C THR A 89 4.53 3.02 -0.44
N ALA A 90 4.03 4.22 -0.19
CA ALA A 90 2.67 4.45 0.29
C ALA A 90 1.70 4.68 -0.87
N PRO A 91 0.40 4.30 -0.71
CA PRO A 91 -0.61 4.64 -1.70
C PRO A 91 -0.75 6.16 -1.85
N VAL A 92 -1.02 6.61 -3.07
CA VAL A 92 -1.28 8.02 -3.38
C VAL A 92 -2.58 8.15 -4.16
N ALA A 93 -3.31 9.24 -3.93
CA ALA A 93 -4.41 9.64 -4.79
C ALA A 93 -3.85 10.08 -6.16
N SER A 94 -4.60 9.86 -7.22
CA SER A 94 -4.24 10.29 -8.56
C SER A 94 -5.37 11.02 -9.22
N GLU A 95 -5.00 12.07 -9.89
CA GLU A 95 -5.87 12.80 -10.83
C GLU A 95 -5.80 12.21 -12.26
N LYS A 96 -4.85 11.29 -12.50
CA LYS A 96 -4.68 10.65 -13.81
C LYS A 96 -5.61 9.46 -13.97
N THR A 97 -5.98 9.18 -15.21
CA THR A 97 -6.63 7.92 -15.58
C THR A 97 -5.76 6.75 -15.14
N GLY A 98 -6.35 5.84 -14.41
CA GLY A 98 -5.67 4.70 -13.83
C GLY A 98 -6.27 3.37 -14.24
N LEU A 99 -5.50 2.31 -14.05
CA LEU A 99 -5.94 0.93 -14.23
C LEU A 99 -5.98 0.23 -12.87
N VAL A 100 -7.05 -0.52 -12.61
CA VAL A 100 -7.07 -1.50 -11.54
C VAL A 100 -6.36 -2.75 -12.06
N ILE A 101 -5.19 -3.04 -11.51
CA ILE A 101 -4.37 -4.16 -11.99
C ILE A 101 -4.77 -5.46 -11.34
N SER A 102 -5.23 -5.39 -10.10
CA SER A 102 -5.59 -6.58 -9.36
C SER A 102 -6.72 -6.31 -8.39
N LYS A 103 -7.63 -7.26 -8.30
CA LYS A 103 -8.67 -7.30 -7.29
C LYS A 103 -8.33 -8.42 -6.31
N ASN A 104 -8.19 -8.09 -5.02
CA ASN A 104 -7.94 -9.04 -3.92
C ASN A 104 -6.60 -9.81 -3.95
N THR A 105 -5.71 -9.56 -4.89
CA THR A 105 -4.35 -10.12 -4.94
C THR A 105 -3.37 -9.04 -5.40
N LEU A 106 -2.16 -9.06 -4.89
CA LEU A 106 -1.14 -8.14 -5.37
C LEU A 106 -0.51 -8.67 -6.66
N PRO A 107 -0.23 -7.79 -7.63
CA PRO A 107 0.45 -8.18 -8.85
C PRO A 107 1.88 -8.66 -8.57
N ASP A 108 2.40 -9.51 -9.43
CA ASP A 108 3.79 -9.91 -9.37
C ASP A 108 4.75 -8.75 -9.68
N THR A 109 6.00 -8.87 -9.21
CA THR A 109 7.02 -7.85 -9.45
C THR A 109 7.29 -7.60 -10.93
N SER A 110 7.13 -8.62 -11.79
CA SER A 110 7.24 -8.49 -13.25
C SER A 110 6.18 -7.54 -13.83
N VAL A 111 4.95 -7.59 -13.33
CA VAL A 111 3.87 -6.67 -13.72
C VAL A 111 4.21 -5.25 -13.28
N LEU A 112 4.70 -5.05 -12.06
CA LEU A 112 5.11 -3.74 -11.57
C LEU A 112 6.26 -3.15 -12.40
N ARG A 113 7.24 -3.97 -12.81
CA ARG A 113 8.31 -3.53 -13.72
C ARG A 113 7.77 -3.11 -15.09
N ALA A 114 6.83 -3.86 -15.64
CA ALA A 114 6.18 -3.48 -16.91
C ALA A 114 5.41 -2.16 -16.78
N LEU A 115 4.73 -1.92 -15.66
CA LEU A 115 4.00 -0.69 -15.37
C LEU A 115 4.93 0.51 -15.19
N SER A 116 6.14 0.33 -14.64
CA SER A 116 7.11 1.42 -14.45
C SER A 116 7.50 2.11 -15.78
N GLN A 117 7.35 1.39 -16.90
CA GLN A 117 7.63 1.91 -18.24
C GLN A 117 6.42 2.65 -18.88
N LYS A 118 5.29 2.68 -18.19
CA LYS A 118 4.05 3.28 -18.67
C LYS A 118 3.66 4.50 -17.83
N ASN A 119 3.18 5.54 -18.48
CA ASN A 119 2.66 6.72 -17.77
C ASN A 119 1.19 6.50 -17.35
N VAL A 120 0.95 5.43 -16.59
CA VAL A 120 -0.39 5.05 -16.11
C VAL A 120 -0.32 4.88 -14.60
N GLN A 121 -1.25 5.44 -13.88
CA GLN A 121 -1.38 5.14 -12.46
C GLN A 121 -2.12 3.83 -12.26
N SER A 122 -1.55 2.96 -11.45
CA SER A 122 -2.09 1.65 -11.16
C SER A 122 -2.72 1.61 -9.77
N THR A 123 -3.95 1.13 -9.66
CA THR A 123 -4.53 0.72 -8.38
C THR A 123 -4.09 -0.72 -8.12
N LEU A 124 -3.20 -0.92 -7.16
CA LEU A 124 -2.64 -2.23 -6.82
C LEU A 124 -3.45 -2.98 -5.77
N VAL A 125 -4.22 -2.24 -4.98
CA VAL A 125 -5.07 -2.78 -3.92
C VAL A 125 -6.49 -2.30 -4.15
N GLN A 126 -7.43 -3.24 -4.19
CA GLN A 126 -8.87 -2.93 -4.17
C GLN A 126 -9.58 -4.05 -3.42
N ALA A 127 -10.32 -3.70 -2.38
CA ALA A 127 -11.10 -4.65 -1.61
C ALA A 127 -12.31 -3.98 -0.94
N SER A 128 -13.40 -4.75 -0.76
CA SER A 128 -14.52 -4.39 0.10
C SER A 128 -14.31 -4.93 1.52
N ALA A 129 -15.00 -4.35 2.50
CA ALA A 129 -14.97 -4.83 3.88
C ALA A 129 -15.42 -6.32 3.97
N ARG A 130 -16.44 -6.69 3.19
CA ARG A 130 -16.94 -8.06 3.11
C ARG A 130 -15.86 -9.05 2.61
N GLU A 131 -15.18 -8.73 1.51
CA GLU A 131 -14.10 -9.57 0.96
C GLU A 131 -12.94 -9.73 1.95
N LEU A 132 -12.65 -8.70 2.75
CA LEU A 132 -11.62 -8.77 3.78
C LEU A 132 -12.04 -9.68 4.94
N ALA A 133 -13.30 -9.57 5.39
CA ALA A 133 -13.84 -10.44 6.44
C ALA A 133 -13.85 -11.91 6.01
N GLU A 134 -14.24 -12.21 4.76
CA GLU A 134 -14.20 -13.58 4.19
C GLU A 134 -12.79 -14.19 4.16
N LYS A 135 -11.74 -13.35 4.09
CA LYS A 135 -10.33 -13.77 4.02
C LYS A 135 -9.57 -13.62 5.35
N ASP A 136 -10.26 -13.25 6.42
CA ASP A 136 -9.65 -12.95 7.72
C ASP A 136 -8.46 -11.97 7.60
N THR A 137 -8.65 -10.90 6.86
CA THR A 137 -7.64 -9.87 6.60
C THR A 137 -8.21 -8.46 6.78
N SER A 138 -7.37 -7.45 6.70
CA SER A 138 -7.75 -6.04 6.89
C SER A 138 -7.20 -5.14 5.80
N PHE A 139 -7.75 -3.92 5.67
CA PHE A 139 -7.20 -2.88 4.80
C PHE A 139 -5.73 -2.59 5.12
N SER A 140 -5.37 -2.54 6.41
CA SER A 140 -3.98 -2.30 6.83
C SER A 140 -3.04 -3.40 6.37
N GLN A 141 -3.42 -4.67 6.49
CA GLN A 141 -2.61 -5.80 6.02
C GLN A 141 -2.42 -5.79 4.51
N LEU A 142 -3.45 -5.40 3.74
CA LEU A 142 -3.31 -5.23 2.29
C LEU A 142 -2.33 -4.11 1.92
N ILE A 143 -2.38 -2.98 2.63
CA ILE A 143 -1.45 -1.86 2.42
C ILE A 143 -0.01 -2.27 2.79
N ASP A 144 0.18 -3.01 3.89
CA ASP A 144 1.48 -3.52 4.28
C ASP A 144 2.04 -4.47 3.22
N ALA A 145 1.23 -5.40 2.72
CA ALA A 145 1.63 -6.31 1.66
C ALA A 145 1.98 -5.57 0.37
N ALA A 146 1.23 -4.52 0.00
CA ALA A 146 1.53 -3.67 -1.14
C ALA A 146 2.85 -2.92 -0.96
N THR A 147 3.11 -2.37 0.24
CA THR A 147 4.38 -1.71 0.59
C THR A 147 5.57 -2.62 0.32
N TRP A 148 5.51 -3.86 0.78
CA TRP A 148 6.57 -4.84 0.56
C TRP A 148 6.74 -5.21 -0.91
N ARG A 149 5.66 -5.40 -1.63
CA ARG A 149 5.69 -5.73 -3.07
C ARG A 149 6.28 -4.60 -3.91
N VAL A 150 5.89 -3.37 -3.61
CA VAL A 150 6.39 -2.17 -4.28
C VAL A 150 7.87 -1.96 -4.00
N LEU A 151 8.32 -2.15 -2.74
CA LEU A 151 9.73 -2.08 -2.38
C LEU A 151 10.54 -3.19 -3.06
N GLU A 152 10.06 -4.44 -3.04
CA GLU A 152 10.71 -5.59 -3.68
C GLU A 152 10.94 -5.37 -5.18
N ALA A 153 9.98 -4.76 -5.87
CA ALA A 153 10.06 -4.46 -7.28
C ALA A 153 10.85 -3.19 -7.62
N GLY A 154 11.23 -2.37 -6.61
CA GLY A 154 11.78 -1.04 -6.85
C GLY A 154 10.81 -0.13 -7.64
N PHE A 155 9.49 -0.27 -7.44
CA PHE A 155 8.48 0.40 -8.25
C PHE A 155 8.19 1.81 -7.74
N HIS A 156 8.78 2.82 -8.40
CA HIS A 156 8.62 4.24 -8.07
C HIS A 156 7.46 4.94 -8.82
N GLY A 157 6.65 4.21 -9.58
CA GLY A 157 5.58 4.80 -10.41
C GLY A 157 4.39 5.37 -9.64
N GLY A 158 4.35 5.16 -8.32
CA GLY A 158 3.18 5.48 -7.49
C GLY A 158 2.02 4.51 -7.73
N TYR A 159 1.20 4.28 -6.70
CA TYR A 159 0.04 3.40 -6.83
C TYR A 159 -1.13 3.87 -5.99
N GLY A 160 -2.33 3.49 -6.41
CA GLY A 160 -3.56 3.70 -5.68
C GLY A 160 -3.97 2.48 -4.88
N ALA A 161 -4.71 2.72 -3.78
CA ALA A 161 -5.40 1.70 -3.00
C ALA A 161 -6.86 2.13 -2.81
N ALA A 162 -7.81 1.22 -3.07
CA ALA A 162 -9.23 1.51 -3.06
C ALA A 162 -9.99 0.66 -2.04
N GLY A 163 -10.69 1.32 -1.11
CA GLY A 163 -11.78 0.72 -0.36
C GLY A 163 -13.03 0.72 -1.23
N ASP A 164 -13.54 -0.45 -1.60
CA ASP A 164 -14.61 -0.62 -2.58
C ASP A 164 -15.92 -1.00 -1.90
N ARG A 165 -17.02 -0.39 -2.36
CA ARG A 165 -18.38 -0.67 -1.88
C ARG A 165 -18.48 -0.71 -0.35
N LEU A 166 -18.09 0.39 0.30
CA LEU A 166 -18.19 0.53 1.74
C LEU A 166 -19.61 1.00 2.12
N GLU A 167 -20.25 0.31 3.05
CA GLU A 167 -21.66 0.48 3.38
C GLU A 167 -21.88 1.22 4.70
N SER A 168 -20.84 1.31 5.54
CA SER A 168 -20.92 1.91 6.88
C SER A 168 -19.82 2.93 7.13
N GLU A 169 -20.08 3.86 8.05
CA GLU A 169 -19.10 4.84 8.52
C GLU A 169 -17.85 4.13 9.10
N GLY A 170 -18.04 3.05 9.85
CA GLY A 170 -16.92 2.27 10.40
C GLY A 170 -16.01 1.68 9.34
N GLU A 171 -16.56 1.18 8.24
CA GLU A 171 -15.79 0.67 7.09
C GLU A 171 -15.03 1.80 6.40
N VAL A 172 -15.67 2.94 6.17
CA VAL A 172 -15.05 4.14 5.57
C VAL A 172 -13.89 4.61 6.43
N MET A 173 -14.11 4.77 7.75
CA MET A 173 -13.06 5.17 8.69
C MET A 173 -11.92 4.15 8.73
N GLY A 174 -12.21 2.86 8.76
CA GLY A 174 -11.21 1.79 8.73
C GLY A 174 -10.35 1.84 7.47
N ALA A 175 -10.95 2.06 6.30
CA ALA A 175 -10.25 2.18 5.04
C ALA A 175 -9.36 3.45 5.00
N LEU A 176 -9.87 4.60 5.46
CA LEU A 176 -9.10 5.85 5.51
C LEU A 176 -7.92 5.75 6.48
N LEU A 177 -8.13 5.23 7.69
CA LEU A 177 -7.06 5.04 8.68
C LEU A 177 -5.99 4.04 8.22
N ALA A 178 -6.36 3.06 7.42
CA ALA A 178 -5.40 2.14 6.80
C ALA A 178 -4.56 2.80 5.70
N GLY A 179 -4.99 3.95 5.17
CA GLY A 179 -4.28 4.67 4.11
C GLY A 179 -4.80 4.38 2.70
N MET A 180 -6.07 3.95 2.56
CA MET A 180 -6.70 3.84 1.24
C MET A 180 -6.77 5.22 0.59
N SER A 181 -6.30 5.33 -0.64
CA SER A 181 -6.24 6.60 -1.39
C SER A 181 -7.51 6.90 -2.18
N ARG A 182 -8.44 5.96 -2.26
CA ARG A 182 -9.76 6.09 -2.88
C ARG A 182 -10.81 5.30 -2.11
N ILE A 183 -12.00 5.89 -1.98
CA ILE A 183 -13.16 5.28 -1.32
C ILE A 183 -14.32 5.23 -2.32
N SER A 184 -14.99 4.10 -2.41
CA SER A 184 -16.25 3.91 -3.10
C SER A 184 -17.31 3.53 -2.06
N ILE A 185 -18.37 4.35 -1.96
CA ILE A 185 -19.46 4.14 -1.01
C ILE A 185 -20.59 3.42 -1.74
N ASP A 186 -21.14 2.38 -1.14
CA ASP A 186 -22.33 1.69 -1.61
C ASP A 186 -23.55 2.15 -0.83
N CYS A 187 -24.39 2.93 -1.51
CA CYS A 187 -25.66 3.43 -0.96
C CYS A 187 -26.86 2.55 -1.31
N SER A 188 -26.68 1.40 -1.95
CA SER A 188 -27.77 0.57 -2.49
C SER A 188 -28.81 0.20 -1.44
N ALA A 189 -28.36 -0.11 -0.22
CA ALA A 189 -29.28 -0.43 0.89
C ALA A 189 -30.08 0.77 1.41
N LYS A 190 -29.73 1.99 1.01
CA LYS A 190 -30.42 3.24 1.39
C LYS A 190 -31.30 3.80 0.26
N VAL A 191 -31.24 3.21 -0.91
CA VAL A 191 -32.08 3.62 -2.03
C VAL A 191 -33.45 2.98 -1.88
N ASP A 192 -34.47 3.80 -1.67
CA ASP A 192 -35.87 3.36 -1.66
C ASP A 192 -36.35 3.17 -3.10
N GLN A 193 -36.30 1.93 -3.57
CA GLN A 193 -36.76 1.59 -4.93
C GLN A 193 -38.28 1.78 -5.12
N SER A 194 -39.07 1.87 -4.05
CA SER A 194 -40.51 2.14 -4.15
C SER A 194 -40.81 3.49 -4.78
N VAL A 195 -39.85 4.41 -4.72
CA VAL A 195 -39.91 5.72 -5.40
C VAL A 195 -40.17 5.61 -6.90
N LEU A 196 -39.67 4.55 -7.54
CA LEU A 196 -39.87 4.30 -8.99
C LEU A 196 -41.31 3.92 -9.35
N LEU A 197 -42.12 3.57 -8.37
CA LEU A 197 -43.50 3.16 -8.52
C LEU A 197 -44.51 4.28 -8.16
N LEU A 198 -44.01 5.43 -7.68
CA LEU A 198 -44.85 6.55 -7.29
C LEU A 198 -45.32 7.35 -8.49
N SER A 199 -46.55 7.91 -8.38
CA SER A 199 -47.06 8.92 -9.32
C SER A 199 -46.28 10.24 -9.20
N GLU A 200 -46.43 11.10 -10.20
CA GLU A 200 -45.79 12.43 -10.19
C GLU A 200 -46.19 13.28 -8.96
N ASP A 201 -47.46 13.20 -8.57
CA ASP A 201 -47.97 13.92 -7.38
C ASP A 201 -47.32 13.43 -6.10
N GLU A 202 -47.22 12.11 -5.91
CA GLU A 202 -46.56 11.50 -4.75
C GLU A 202 -45.05 11.81 -4.71
N LEU A 203 -44.38 11.83 -5.87
CA LEU A 203 -42.98 12.25 -6.00
C LEU A 203 -42.80 13.71 -5.60
N MET A 204 -43.71 14.58 -6.03
CA MET A 204 -43.67 15.99 -5.70
C MET A 204 -43.86 16.23 -4.20
N GLU A 205 -44.80 15.49 -3.57
CA GLU A 205 -45.03 15.55 -2.13
C GLU A 205 -43.77 15.13 -1.35
N ARG A 206 -43.15 14.00 -1.73
CA ARG A 206 -41.90 13.55 -1.11
C ARG A 206 -40.76 14.56 -1.32
N TYR A 207 -40.62 15.14 -2.52
CA TYR A 207 -39.63 16.16 -2.79
C TYR A 207 -39.82 17.39 -1.91
N GLN A 208 -41.07 17.86 -1.71
CA GLN A 208 -41.38 18.97 -0.82
C GLN A 208 -41.06 18.66 0.66
N GLY A 209 -41.14 17.40 1.07
CA GLY A 209 -40.77 16.93 2.39
C GLY A 209 -39.26 16.84 2.66
N LEU A 210 -38.40 16.97 1.63
CA LEU A 210 -36.95 16.94 1.81
C LEU A 210 -36.43 18.19 2.55
N PRO A 211 -35.34 18.07 3.32
CA PRO A 211 -34.60 19.22 3.85
C PRO A 211 -34.17 20.16 2.75
N ASP A 212 -34.18 21.48 3.04
CA ASP A 212 -33.93 22.51 2.03
C ASP A 212 -32.50 22.47 1.42
N ASP A 213 -31.53 21.95 2.14
CA ASP A 213 -30.17 21.70 1.65
C ASP A 213 -30.12 20.61 0.59
N LEU A 214 -30.98 19.59 0.67
CA LEU A 214 -31.11 18.52 -0.32
C LEU A 214 -31.93 18.91 -1.56
N LYS A 215 -32.83 19.91 -1.44
CA LYS A 215 -33.61 20.43 -2.58
C LYS A 215 -32.80 21.27 -3.56
N LYS A 216 -31.56 21.62 -3.20
CA LYS A 216 -30.68 22.51 -4.01
C LYS A 216 -29.67 21.73 -4.88
N ILE A 217 -29.70 20.42 -4.82
CA ILE A 217 -28.88 19.55 -5.64
C ILE A 217 -29.61 19.25 -6.95
#